data_02b2632e05bddaf697f78aaa3e0e81b7
#
_entry.id   02b2632e05bddaf697f78aaa3e0e81b7
#
_cell.length_a   1.000
_cell.length_b   1.000
_cell.length_c   1.000
_cell.angle_alpha   90.00
_cell.angle_beta   90.00
_cell.angle_gamma   90.00
#
_symmetry.space_group_name_H-M   'P 1'
#
loop_
_entity.id
_entity.type
_entity.pdbx_description
1 polymer ?
#
loop_
_entity_poly.entity_id
_entity_poly.type
_entity_poly.pdbx_seq_one_letter_code
_entity_poly.pdbx_strand_id
1 'polypeptide(L)'
;MTDNHFLWEYDEALGFDGLCGIDEVGRGPLAGPVCAACVVLPRGLELPALNDSKKMTEKRREETYTLLTACPEVYYGIGFASQQEIDEINILQATFFAMHRAYGELLQKLPEEKRPRLALVDGNRDPGLPLPTQLVVKGDGISAHIAAASVLAKVTRDRLMTEYAREYPGYGWEKNKGYGSKEHYEGIAKYGITPLHRRSFLKNLTEKHHDG
;
A
#
# COMPACT_ATOMS: atom_id res chain seq x y z
N MET A 1 24.00 4.81 9.72
CA MET A 1 23.08 5.43 8.77
C MET A 1 23.02 4.49 7.58
N THR A 2 21.86 4.01 7.19
CA THR A 2 21.72 3.23 5.94
C THR A 2 21.89 4.22 4.81
N ASP A 3 22.90 4.02 3.98
CA ASP A 3 23.07 4.78 2.74
C ASP A 3 21.91 4.40 1.81
N ASN A 4 21.00 5.34 1.58
CA ASN A 4 19.85 5.17 0.69
C ASN A 4 19.94 6.08 -0.55
N HIS A 5 21.13 6.66 -0.78
CA HIS A 5 21.40 7.58 -1.88
C HIS A 5 21.05 6.95 -3.25
N PHE A 6 21.27 5.66 -3.41
CA PHE A 6 20.98 4.91 -4.63
C PHE A 6 19.50 4.95 -5.07
N LEU A 7 18.55 5.12 -4.11
CA LEU A 7 17.13 5.25 -4.42
C LEU A 7 16.86 6.55 -5.19
N TRP A 8 17.54 7.62 -4.79
CA TRP A 8 17.45 8.94 -5.41
C TRP A 8 18.17 8.99 -6.76
N GLU A 9 19.34 8.35 -6.87
CA GLU A 9 20.10 8.26 -8.12
C GLU A 9 19.30 7.60 -9.23
N TYR A 10 18.52 6.56 -8.92
CA TYR A 10 17.63 5.91 -9.87
C TYR A 10 16.58 6.88 -10.41
N ASP A 11 15.91 7.61 -9.54
CA ASP A 11 14.87 8.57 -9.89
C ASP A 11 15.45 9.76 -10.66
N GLU A 12 16.66 10.24 -10.28
CA GLU A 12 17.36 11.31 -10.98
C GLU A 12 17.70 10.94 -12.44
N ALA A 13 18.12 9.71 -12.66
CA ALA A 13 18.44 9.20 -14.01
C ALA A 13 17.21 9.17 -14.94
N LEU A 14 15.99 9.13 -14.38
CA LEU A 14 14.71 9.14 -15.10
C LEU A 14 14.08 10.54 -15.24
N GLY A 15 14.72 11.57 -14.73
CA GLY A 15 14.17 12.92 -14.74
C GLY A 15 13.20 13.19 -13.58
N PHE A 16 13.73 13.29 -12.40
CA PHE A 16 13.06 13.38 -11.10
C PHE A 16 11.77 14.22 -11.05
N ASP A 17 11.77 15.43 -11.60
CA ASP A 17 10.65 16.38 -11.51
C ASP A 17 9.39 15.97 -12.29
N GLY A 18 9.42 14.88 -12.99
CA GLY A 18 8.28 14.38 -13.76
C GLY A 18 7.77 13.03 -13.28
N LEU A 19 8.18 12.59 -12.09
CA LEU A 19 7.88 11.26 -11.59
C LEU A 19 6.78 11.28 -10.53
N CYS A 20 5.98 10.19 -10.50
CA CYS A 20 5.30 9.76 -9.28
C CYS A 20 5.62 8.29 -9.02
N GLY A 21 5.69 7.90 -7.75
CA GLY A 21 5.85 6.51 -7.33
C GLY A 21 4.53 5.92 -6.86
N ILE A 22 4.27 4.66 -7.17
CA ILE A 22 3.06 3.94 -6.76
C ILE A 22 3.45 2.58 -6.21
N ASP A 23 2.89 2.24 -5.05
CA ASP A 23 3.00 0.91 -4.44
C ASP A 23 1.71 0.54 -3.72
N GLU A 24 1.51 -0.77 -3.49
CA GLU A 24 0.35 -1.30 -2.78
C GLU A 24 0.74 -2.15 -1.58
N VAL A 25 -0.22 -2.30 -0.67
CA VAL A 25 -0.14 -3.20 0.48
C VAL A 25 -1.48 -3.88 0.73
N GLY A 26 -1.42 -5.09 1.25
CA GLY A 26 -2.64 -5.78 1.67
C GLY A 26 -3.26 -6.66 0.59
N ARG A 27 -2.50 -7.20 -0.35
CA ARG A 27 -2.99 -8.18 -1.33
C ARG A 27 -3.26 -9.55 -0.72
N GLY A 28 -2.40 -10.02 0.19
CA GLY A 28 -2.46 -11.35 0.79
C GLY A 28 -3.33 -11.56 2.04
N PRO A 29 -3.77 -10.53 2.80
CA PRO A 29 -4.62 -10.70 3.97
C PRO A 29 -5.96 -11.37 3.67
N LEU A 30 -6.51 -12.07 4.68
CA LEU A 30 -7.84 -12.68 4.68
C LEU A 30 -8.95 -11.67 4.99
N ALA A 31 -8.57 -10.50 5.54
CA ALA A 31 -9.51 -9.44 5.93
C ALA A 31 -8.97 -8.04 5.62
N GLY A 32 -9.89 -7.11 5.44
CA GLY A 32 -9.63 -5.71 5.17
C GLY A 32 -9.31 -5.39 3.70
N PRO A 33 -9.25 -4.10 3.35
CA PRO A 33 -9.04 -3.64 1.98
C PRO A 33 -7.60 -3.86 1.51
N VAL A 34 -7.39 -3.78 0.19
CA VAL A 34 -6.09 -3.45 -0.39
C VAL A 34 -5.95 -1.94 -0.41
N CYS A 35 -4.74 -1.45 -0.14
CA CYS A 35 -4.41 -0.03 -0.10
C CYS A 35 -3.26 0.25 -1.06
N ALA A 36 -3.36 1.33 -1.83
CA ALA A 36 -2.27 1.86 -2.64
C ALA A 36 -1.99 3.31 -2.28
N ALA A 37 -0.76 3.75 -2.50
CA ALA A 37 -0.36 5.15 -2.42
C ALA A 37 0.31 5.58 -3.72
N CYS A 38 0.10 6.85 -4.09
CA CYS A 38 0.79 7.51 -5.17
C CYS A 38 1.42 8.79 -4.63
N VAL A 39 2.70 9.04 -4.90
CA VAL A 39 3.44 10.17 -4.32
C VAL A 39 4.32 10.87 -5.32
N VAL A 40 4.39 12.21 -5.20
CA VAL A 40 5.38 13.08 -5.84
C VAL A 40 6.25 13.67 -4.74
N LEU A 41 7.55 13.54 -4.86
CA LEU A 41 8.53 14.04 -3.89
C LEU A 41 9.19 15.33 -4.39
N PRO A 42 9.50 16.29 -3.50
CA PRO A 42 10.35 17.42 -3.85
C PRO A 42 11.83 17.00 -3.89
N ARG A 43 12.63 17.69 -4.69
CA ARG A 43 14.10 17.52 -4.68
C ARG A 43 14.69 17.89 -3.33
N GLY A 44 15.71 17.16 -2.92
CA GLY A 44 16.45 17.44 -1.69
C GLY A 44 15.70 17.10 -0.40
N LEU A 45 14.57 16.40 -0.47
CA LEU A 45 13.90 15.90 0.74
C LEU A 45 14.76 14.85 1.44
N GLU A 46 15.13 15.11 2.68
CA GLU A 46 15.90 14.17 3.48
C GLU A 46 14.99 13.14 4.16
N LEU A 47 15.11 11.89 3.75
CA LEU A 47 14.42 10.74 4.32
C LEU A 47 15.44 9.66 4.73
N PRO A 48 16.20 9.89 5.81
CA PRO A 48 17.39 9.08 6.14
C PRO A 48 17.05 7.62 6.48
N ALA A 49 15.79 7.33 6.83
CA ALA A 49 15.34 5.98 7.13
C ALA A 49 14.63 5.30 5.95
N LEU A 50 14.43 6.01 4.81
CA LEU A 50 13.70 5.49 3.67
C LEU A 50 14.39 4.24 3.10
N ASN A 51 13.61 3.18 2.98
CA ASN A 51 14.02 1.90 2.41
C ASN A 51 12.74 1.10 2.07
N ASP A 52 12.90 -0.09 1.49
CA ASP A 52 11.85 -1.11 1.43
C ASP A 52 11.10 -1.20 2.78
N SER A 53 9.81 -0.88 2.77
CA SER A 53 9.01 -0.76 4.00
C SER A 53 8.98 -2.04 4.84
N LYS A 54 9.19 -3.21 4.20
CA LYS A 54 9.24 -4.52 4.86
C LYS A 54 10.56 -4.73 5.63
N LYS A 55 11.63 -4.04 5.24
CA LYS A 55 12.94 -4.06 5.92
C LYS A 55 13.04 -3.01 7.03
N MET A 56 12.11 -2.05 7.06
CA MET A 56 12.05 -1.01 8.09
C MET A 56 11.37 -1.54 9.36
N THR A 57 11.84 -1.10 10.53
CA THR A 57 11.09 -1.28 11.78
C THR A 57 9.81 -0.44 11.76
N GLU A 58 8.80 -0.81 12.54
CA GLU A 58 7.56 -0.04 12.65
C GLU A 58 7.84 1.43 13.04
N LYS A 59 8.71 1.64 14.04
CA LYS A 59 9.12 2.98 14.45
C LYS A 59 9.69 3.81 13.30
N ARG A 60 10.60 3.25 12.50
CA ARG A 60 11.19 3.96 11.35
C ARG A 60 10.16 4.25 10.27
N ARG A 61 9.21 3.34 10.04
CA ARG A 61 8.11 3.59 9.10
C ARG A 61 7.23 4.76 9.55
N GLU A 62 6.88 4.80 10.84
CA GLU A 62 6.08 5.89 11.41
C GLU A 62 6.83 7.23 11.37
N GLU A 63 8.12 7.25 11.67
CA GLU A 63 8.97 8.45 11.54
C GLU A 63 9.01 8.95 10.08
N THR A 64 9.25 8.05 9.13
CA THR A 64 9.26 8.39 7.68
C THR A 64 7.90 8.86 7.20
N TYR A 65 6.82 8.19 7.62
CA TYR A 65 5.44 8.60 7.31
C TYR A 65 5.17 10.02 7.82
N THR A 66 5.59 10.33 9.05
CA THR A 66 5.42 11.66 9.63
C THR A 66 6.17 12.73 8.84
N LEU A 67 7.42 12.46 8.44
CA LEU A 67 8.20 13.37 7.59
C LEU A 67 7.52 13.61 6.23
N LEU A 68 7.07 12.54 5.57
CA LEU A 68 6.37 12.64 4.28
C LEU A 68 5.07 13.45 4.39
N THR A 69 4.27 13.20 5.41
CA THR A 69 2.96 13.84 5.55
C THR A 69 3.01 15.26 6.12
N ALA A 70 4.09 15.61 6.81
CA ALA A 70 4.32 16.96 7.35
C ALA A 70 4.97 17.90 6.33
N CYS A 71 5.61 17.40 5.28
CA CYS A 71 6.26 18.23 4.26
C CYS A 71 5.21 18.80 3.29
N PRO A 72 5.04 20.13 3.20
CA PRO A 72 4.02 20.72 2.34
C PRO A 72 4.29 20.58 0.83
N GLU A 73 5.52 20.20 0.47
CA GLU A 73 5.93 19.99 -0.92
C GLU A 73 5.80 18.52 -1.35
N VAL A 74 5.50 17.60 -0.42
CA VAL A 74 5.16 16.21 -0.72
C VAL A 74 3.67 16.13 -1.04
N TYR A 75 3.35 15.73 -2.25
CA TYR A 75 1.98 15.48 -2.66
C TYR A 75 1.74 13.99 -2.75
N TYR A 76 0.67 13.51 -2.12
CA TYR A 76 0.32 12.10 -2.17
C TYR A 76 -1.19 11.88 -2.16
N GLY A 77 -1.59 10.76 -2.75
CA GLY A 77 -2.94 10.25 -2.68
C GLY A 77 -2.94 8.80 -2.16
N ILE A 78 -4.00 8.45 -1.45
CA ILE A 78 -4.25 7.11 -0.92
C ILE A 78 -5.50 6.54 -1.57
N GLY A 79 -5.42 5.33 -2.06
CA GLY A 79 -6.56 4.63 -2.65
C GLY A 79 -6.79 3.28 -1.98
N PHE A 80 -8.06 2.96 -1.73
CA PHE A 80 -8.47 1.68 -1.20
C PHE A 80 -9.40 0.97 -2.20
N ALA A 81 -9.32 -0.37 -2.23
CA ALA A 81 -10.40 -1.20 -2.73
C ALA A 81 -10.83 -2.14 -1.61
N SER A 82 -12.14 -2.17 -1.36
CA SER A 82 -12.75 -2.90 -0.25
C SER A 82 -12.65 -4.41 -0.43
N GLN A 83 -12.90 -5.16 0.63
CA GLN A 83 -12.99 -6.60 0.59
C GLN A 83 -14.14 -7.09 -0.30
N GLN A 84 -15.24 -6.32 -0.40
CA GLN A 84 -16.35 -6.62 -1.32
C GLN A 84 -15.89 -6.50 -2.78
N GLU A 85 -15.21 -5.40 -3.13
CA GLU A 85 -14.64 -5.21 -4.47
C GLU A 85 -13.62 -6.31 -4.80
N ILE A 86 -12.78 -6.71 -3.82
CA ILE A 86 -11.84 -7.83 -4.00
C ILE A 86 -12.59 -9.13 -4.33
N ASP A 87 -13.69 -9.41 -3.64
CA ASP A 87 -14.49 -10.61 -3.87
C ASP A 87 -15.22 -10.58 -5.23
N GLU A 88 -15.63 -9.41 -5.71
CA GLU A 88 -16.33 -9.21 -6.98
C GLU A 88 -15.41 -9.28 -8.20
N ILE A 89 -14.26 -8.58 -8.16
CA ILE A 89 -13.41 -8.36 -9.35
C ILE A 89 -12.03 -9.03 -9.26
N ASN A 90 -11.74 -9.78 -8.20
CA ASN A 90 -10.46 -10.35 -7.79
C ASN A 90 -9.42 -9.35 -7.30
N ILE A 91 -8.39 -9.86 -6.59
CA ILE A 91 -7.37 -9.04 -5.93
C ILE A 91 -6.50 -8.25 -6.91
N LEU A 92 -6.24 -8.76 -8.12
CA LEU A 92 -5.44 -8.04 -9.10
C LEU A 92 -6.16 -6.77 -9.58
N GLN A 93 -7.41 -6.91 -9.99
CA GLN A 93 -8.22 -5.78 -10.45
C GLN A 93 -8.52 -4.79 -9.32
N ALA A 94 -8.79 -5.28 -8.11
CA ALA A 94 -8.97 -4.44 -6.93
C ALA A 94 -7.69 -3.65 -6.59
N THR A 95 -6.50 -4.26 -6.77
CA THR A 95 -5.23 -3.54 -6.61
C THR A 95 -5.11 -2.41 -7.62
N PHE A 96 -5.44 -2.65 -8.88
CA PHE A 96 -5.42 -1.60 -9.91
C PHE A 96 -6.43 -0.48 -9.61
N PHE A 97 -7.62 -0.81 -9.14
CA PHE A 97 -8.59 0.21 -8.68
C PHE A 97 -8.04 1.06 -7.54
N ALA A 98 -7.39 0.44 -6.56
CA ALA A 98 -6.75 1.19 -5.49
C ALA A 98 -5.65 2.14 -6.02
N MET A 99 -4.83 1.70 -6.97
CA MET A 99 -3.80 2.53 -7.61
C MET A 99 -4.42 3.70 -8.40
N HIS A 100 -5.48 3.47 -9.16
CA HIS A 100 -6.21 4.53 -9.86
C HIS A 100 -6.81 5.56 -8.90
N ARG A 101 -7.38 5.12 -7.78
CA ARG A 101 -7.92 6.00 -6.74
C ARG A 101 -6.82 6.82 -6.08
N ALA A 102 -5.67 6.21 -5.78
CA ALA A 102 -4.51 6.90 -5.22
C ALA A 102 -3.99 7.98 -6.18
N TYR A 103 -3.86 7.66 -7.46
CA TYR A 103 -3.45 8.61 -8.49
C TYR A 103 -4.49 9.75 -8.65
N GLY A 104 -5.77 9.41 -8.69
CA GLY A 104 -6.85 10.41 -8.78
C GLY A 104 -6.87 11.37 -7.59
N GLU A 105 -6.67 10.87 -6.38
CA GLU A 105 -6.58 11.70 -5.16
C GLU A 105 -5.32 12.60 -5.18
N LEU A 106 -4.17 12.08 -5.64
CA LEU A 106 -2.96 12.88 -5.84
C LEU A 106 -3.23 14.08 -6.76
N LEU A 107 -3.88 13.84 -7.91
CA LEU A 107 -4.14 14.89 -8.88
C LEU A 107 -5.05 16.01 -8.36
N GLN A 108 -5.93 15.73 -7.40
CA GLN A 108 -6.78 16.75 -6.76
C GLN A 108 -6.00 17.71 -5.85
N LYS A 109 -4.85 17.26 -5.33
CA LYS A 109 -4.01 18.03 -4.40
C LYS A 109 -2.84 18.71 -5.11
N LEU A 110 -2.49 18.23 -6.30
CA LEU A 110 -1.26 18.61 -6.99
C LEU A 110 -1.52 19.79 -7.94
N PRO A 111 -0.70 20.88 -7.88
CA PRO A 111 -0.72 21.93 -8.87
C PRO A 111 -0.46 21.39 -10.28
N GLU A 112 -1.06 22.02 -11.29
CA GLU A 112 -1.02 21.50 -12.67
C GLU A 112 0.41 21.40 -13.22
N GLU A 113 1.26 22.37 -12.90
CA GLU A 113 2.66 22.40 -13.30
C GLU A 113 3.53 21.31 -12.66
N LYS A 114 3.05 20.69 -11.58
CA LYS A 114 3.72 19.55 -10.89
C LYS A 114 3.17 18.20 -11.27
N ARG A 115 2.22 18.12 -12.21
CA ARG A 115 1.64 16.85 -12.65
C ARG A 115 2.71 15.91 -13.20
N PRO A 116 2.74 14.64 -12.75
CA PRO A 116 3.73 13.68 -13.22
C PRO A 116 3.51 13.34 -14.69
N ARG A 117 4.61 13.07 -15.38
CA ARG A 117 4.66 12.64 -16.78
C ARG A 117 4.97 11.15 -16.92
N LEU A 118 5.45 10.53 -15.84
CA LEU A 118 5.79 9.12 -15.76
C LEU A 118 5.44 8.57 -14.38
N ALA A 119 4.69 7.48 -14.33
CA ALA A 119 4.44 6.72 -13.12
C ALA A 119 5.45 5.57 -12.99
N LEU A 120 6.14 5.50 -11.86
CA LEU A 120 6.93 4.35 -11.45
C LEU A 120 6.05 3.46 -10.57
N VAL A 121 5.77 2.24 -11.00
CA VAL A 121 4.86 1.32 -10.29
C VAL A 121 5.63 0.10 -9.81
N ASP A 122 5.53 -0.22 -8.51
CA ASP A 122 6.10 -1.47 -8.01
C ASP A 122 5.43 -2.69 -8.64
N GLY A 123 6.25 -3.64 -9.07
CA GLY A 123 5.77 -4.90 -9.62
C GLY A 123 5.98 -5.08 -11.12
N ASN A 124 5.23 -6.05 -11.69
CA ASN A 124 5.38 -6.50 -13.08
C ASN A 124 4.07 -6.48 -13.88
N ARG A 125 3.05 -5.78 -13.39
CA ARG A 125 1.74 -5.68 -14.03
C ARG A 125 1.35 -4.21 -14.17
N ASP A 126 1.01 -3.82 -15.39
CA ASP A 126 0.56 -2.47 -15.68
C ASP A 126 -0.88 -2.26 -15.19
N PRO A 127 -1.13 -1.28 -14.31
CA PRO A 127 -2.48 -0.95 -13.86
C PRO A 127 -3.30 -0.18 -14.92
N GLY A 128 -2.71 0.26 -16.02
CA GLY A 128 -3.38 1.03 -17.06
C GLY A 128 -3.71 2.46 -16.63
N LEU A 129 -2.79 3.15 -15.98
CA LEU A 129 -2.97 4.56 -15.59
C LEU A 129 -3.02 5.49 -16.80
N PRO A 130 -3.66 6.69 -16.69
CA PRO A 130 -3.79 7.64 -17.81
C PRO A 130 -2.51 8.45 -18.07
N LEU A 131 -1.34 7.87 -17.80
CA LEU A 131 -0.02 8.43 -18.12
C LEU A 131 0.95 7.26 -18.38
N PRO A 132 2.10 7.52 -19.06
CA PRO A 132 3.14 6.50 -19.24
C PRO A 132 3.54 5.86 -17.92
N THR A 133 3.66 4.54 -17.91
CA THR A 133 3.98 3.75 -16.71
C THR A 133 5.25 2.94 -16.94
N GLN A 134 6.17 2.99 -15.98
CA GLN A 134 7.34 2.14 -15.91
C GLN A 134 7.19 1.18 -14.74
N LEU A 135 7.17 -0.11 -15.04
CA LEU A 135 7.11 -1.17 -14.03
C LEU A 135 8.51 -1.42 -13.47
N VAL A 136 8.62 -1.42 -12.14
CA VAL A 136 9.89 -1.62 -11.43
C VAL A 136 9.72 -2.76 -10.44
N VAL A 137 10.23 -3.94 -10.78
CA VAL A 137 10.15 -5.11 -9.88
C VAL A 137 11.00 -4.87 -8.65
N LYS A 138 10.40 -4.98 -7.45
CA LYS A 138 10.99 -4.60 -6.14
C LYS A 138 11.39 -3.12 -6.12
N GLY A 139 10.55 -2.29 -6.70
CA GLY A 139 10.78 -0.87 -6.85
C GLY A 139 10.91 -0.12 -5.52
N ASP A 140 10.29 -0.63 -4.45
CA ASP A 140 10.42 -0.14 -3.08
C ASP A 140 11.87 -0.19 -2.54
N GLY A 141 12.73 -1.00 -3.15
CA GLY A 141 14.16 -1.06 -2.87
C GLY A 141 15.04 -0.39 -3.95
N ILE A 142 14.46 0.30 -4.94
CA ILE A 142 15.17 0.83 -6.11
C ILE A 142 14.91 2.33 -6.31
N SER A 143 13.67 2.79 -6.14
CA SER A 143 13.20 4.15 -6.38
C SER A 143 12.76 4.82 -5.08
N ALA A 144 13.18 6.06 -4.84
CA ALA A 144 12.74 6.85 -3.69
C ALA A 144 11.24 7.14 -3.73
N HIS A 145 10.67 7.43 -4.91
CA HIS A 145 9.23 7.64 -5.07
C HIS A 145 8.43 6.36 -4.73
N ILE A 146 8.85 5.19 -5.22
CA ILE A 146 8.16 3.92 -4.90
C ILE A 146 8.33 3.57 -3.42
N ALA A 147 9.54 3.72 -2.86
CA ALA A 147 9.78 3.47 -1.43
C ALA A 147 8.91 4.37 -0.52
N ALA A 148 8.76 5.65 -0.87
CA ALA A 148 7.87 6.55 -0.14
C ALA A 148 6.40 6.15 -0.27
N ALA A 149 5.94 5.74 -1.46
CA ALA A 149 4.58 5.21 -1.66
C ALA A 149 4.35 3.94 -0.81
N SER A 150 5.34 3.03 -0.77
CA SER A 150 5.30 1.82 0.06
C SER A 150 5.07 2.14 1.55
N VAL A 151 5.82 3.12 2.09
CA VAL A 151 5.66 3.56 3.50
C VAL A 151 4.28 4.18 3.71
N LEU A 152 3.82 5.07 2.82
CA LEU A 152 2.50 5.71 2.93
C LEU A 152 1.38 4.68 2.92
N ALA A 153 1.37 3.75 1.98
CA ALA A 153 0.36 2.70 1.88
C ALA A 153 0.40 1.79 3.12
N LYS A 154 1.60 1.37 3.55
CA LYS A 154 1.80 0.43 4.66
C LYS A 154 1.30 1.01 5.98
N VAL A 155 1.74 2.22 6.33
CA VAL A 155 1.35 2.85 7.61
C VAL A 155 -0.16 3.13 7.62
N THR A 156 -0.70 3.66 6.52
CA THR A 156 -2.13 3.96 6.42
C THR A 156 -2.99 2.71 6.61
N ARG A 157 -2.65 1.60 5.91
CA ARG A 157 -3.40 0.36 6.05
C ARG A 157 -3.24 -0.29 7.42
N ASP A 158 -2.04 -0.29 7.99
CA ASP A 158 -1.79 -0.90 9.30
C ASP A 158 -2.57 -0.18 10.41
N ARG A 159 -2.69 1.16 10.35
CA ARG A 159 -3.52 1.96 11.26
C ARG A 159 -5.00 1.60 11.11
N LEU A 160 -5.51 1.51 9.88
CA LEU A 160 -6.89 1.10 9.61
C LEU A 160 -7.18 -0.31 10.17
N MET A 161 -6.27 -1.26 9.98
CA MET A 161 -6.45 -2.60 10.53
C MET A 161 -6.40 -2.64 12.07
N THR A 162 -5.68 -1.71 12.70
CA THR A 162 -5.68 -1.54 14.16
C THR A 162 -7.01 -0.96 14.67
N GLU A 163 -7.64 -0.06 13.90
CA GLU A 163 -8.99 0.44 14.21
C GLU A 163 -10.03 -0.68 14.07
N TYR A 164 -9.97 -1.45 13.00
CA TYR A 164 -10.85 -2.62 12.80
C TYR A 164 -10.67 -3.69 13.88
N ALA A 165 -9.47 -3.86 14.44
CA ALA A 165 -9.24 -4.77 15.56
C ALA A 165 -10.01 -4.36 16.83
N ARG A 166 -10.27 -3.07 17.04
CA ARG A 166 -11.10 -2.57 18.17
C ARG A 166 -12.57 -2.84 17.94
N GLU A 167 -13.04 -2.72 16.70
CA GLU A 167 -14.42 -2.98 16.32
C GLU A 167 -14.74 -4.48 16.31
N TYR A 168 -13.77 -5.29 15.84
CA TYR A 168 -13.89 -6.76 15.75
C TYR A 168 -12.76 -7.44 16.52
N PRO A 169 -12.86 -7.51 17.87
CA PRO A 169 -11.82 -8.13 18.68
C PRO A 169 -11.77 -9.66 18.52
N GLY A 170 -10.60 -10.24 18.75
CA GLY A 170 -10.41 -11.69 18.77
C GLY A 170 -9.87 -12.32 17.50
N TYR A 171 -9.52 -11.51 16.47
CA TYR A 171 -8.87 -11.99 15.25
C TYR A 171 -7.37 -11.62 15.19
N GLY A 172 -6.86 -10.90 16.19
CA GLY A 172 -5.47 -10.46 16.29
C GLY A 172 -5.04 -9.44 15.23
N TRP A 173 -5.99 -8.69 14.63
CA TRP A 173 -5.71 -7.77 13.53
C TRP A 173 -4.83 -6.58 13.93
N GLU A 174 -4.74 -6.25 15.21
CA GLU A 174 -3.80 -5.25 15.73
C GLU A 174 -2.33 -5.66 15.52
N LYS A 175 -2.06 -6.97 15.39
CA LYS A 175 -0.73 -7.53 15.14
C LYS A 175 -0.61 -8.05 13.71
N ASN A 176 -1.50 -8.97 13.33
CA ASN A 176 -1.41 -9.67 12.04
C ASN A 176 -1.94 -8.87 10.85
N LYS A 177 -2.54 -7.69 11.06
CA LYS A 177 -3.06 -6.77 10.01
C LYS A 177 -3.97 -7.47 8.98
N GLY A 178 -4.70 -8.49 9.44
CA GLY A 178 -5.62 -9.30 8.62
C GLY A 178 -4.97 -10.46 7.88
N TYR A 179 -3.66 -10.69 8.01
CA TYR A 179 -3.02 -11.87 7.43
C TYR A 179 -3.43 -13.15 8.15
N GLY A 180 -3.35 -14.29 7.44
CA GLY A 180 -3.71 -15.62 7.95
C GLY A 180 -2.71 -16.15 8.97
N SER A 181 -2.70 -15.58 10.17
CA SER A 181 -1.98 -16.10 11.34
C SER A 181 -2.80 -17.16 12.05
N LYS A 182 -2.15 -17.96 12.92
CA LYS A 182 -2.85 -18.93 13.76
C LYS A 182 -3.97 -18.27 14.56
N GLU A 183 -3.70 -17.11 15.19
CA GLU A 183 -4.67 -16.33 15.96
C GLU A 183 -5.88 -15.88 15.09
N HIS A 184 -5.63 -15.50 13.83
CA HIS A 184 -6.71 -15.13 12.92
C HIS A 184 -7.63 -16.31 12.57
N TYR A 185 -7.05 -17.47 12.27
CA TYR A 185 -7.83 -18.71 12.01
C TYR A 185 -8.59 -19.18 13.25
N GLU A 186 -8.00 -19.11 14.45
CA GLU A 186 -8.66 -19.41 15.72
C GLU A 186 -9.83 -18.45 15.96
N GLY A 187 -9.66 -17.16 15.66
CA GLY A 187 -10.71 -16.15 15.69
C GLY A 187 -11.87 -16.49 14.75
N ILE A 188 -11.58 -16.85 13.50
CA ILE A 188 -12.59 -17.28 12.52
C ILE A 188 -13.33 -18.54 13.02
N ALA A 189 -12.62 -19.52 13.56
CA ALA A 189 -13.23 -20.75 14.08
C ALA A 189 -14.17 -20.47 15.28
N LYS A 190 -13.81 -19.50 16.13
CA LYS A 190 -14.57 -19.18 17.35
C LYS A 190 -15.73 -18.20 17.12
N TYR A 191 -15.53 -17.19 16.30
CA TYR A 191 -16.46 -16.07 16.13
C TYR A 191 -17.10 -16.01 14.76
N GLY A 192 -16.68 -16.85 13.81
CA GLY A 192 -17.08 -16.79 12.41
C GLY A 192 -16.37 -15.71 11.62
N ILE A 193 -16.84 -15.47 10.40
CA ILE A 193 -16.34 -14.38 9.55
C ILE A 193 -17.13 -13.09 9.80
N THR A 194 -16.46 -11.95 9.68
CA THR A 194 -17.06 -10.60 9.74
C THR A 194 -17.29 -10.05 8.32
N PRO A 195 -18.00 -8.91 8.16
CA PRO A 195 -18.10 -8.21 6.88
C PRO A 195 -16.77 -7.74 6.29
N LEU A 196 -15.69 -7.72 7.10
CA LEU A 196 -14.35 -7.33 6.65
C LEU A 196 -13.54 -8.49 6.06
N HIS A 197 -14.00 -9.73 6.19
CA HIS A 197 -13.32 -10.89 5.62
C HIS A 197 -13.56 -10.98 4.10
N ARG A 198 -12.52 -11.41 3.39
CA ARG A 198 -12.56 -11.68 1.95
C ARG A 198 -13.06 -13.10 1.72
N ARG A 199 -14.33 -13.25 1.39
CA ARG A 199 -14.96 -14.55 1.23
C ARG A 199 -14.30 -15.42 0.16
N SER A 200 -13.85 -14.79 -0.93
CA SER A 200 -13.12 -15.47 -2.01
C SER A 200 -11.81 -16.13 -1.55
N PHE A 201 -11.18 -15.60 -0.49
CA PHE A 201 -9.93 -16.16 0.09
C PHE A 201 -10.19 -17.29 1.09
N LEU A 202 -11.43 -17.44 1.55
CA LEU A 202 -11.83 -18.39 2.60
C LEU A 202 -12.64 -19.59 2.10
N LYS A 203 -12.83 -19.72 0.78
CA LYS A 203 -13.67 -20.79 0.18
C LYS A 203 -13.33 -22.19 0.71
N ASN A 204 -12.05 -22.52 0.81
CA ASN A 204 -11.59 -23.82 1.29
C ASN A 204 -11.81 -24.05 2.80
N LEU A 205 -12.09 -23.00 3.59
CA LEU A 205 -12.39 -23.10 5.01
C LEU A 205 -13.88 -23.35 5.25
N THR A 206 -14.75 -22.79 4.41
CA THR A 206 -16.20 -22.94 4.52
C THR A 206 -16.69 -24.30 4.02
N GLU A 207 -15.99 -24.91 3.07
CA GLU A 207 -16.34 -26.25 2.54
C GLU A 207 -16.06 -27.37 3.55
N LYS A 208 -15.06 -27.24 4.43
CA LYS A 208 -14.75 -28.26 5.45
C LYS A 208 -15.74 -28.33 6.62
N HIS A 209 -16.64 -27.37 6.76
CA HIS A 209 -17.64 -27.33 7.84
C HIS A 209 -19.03 -27.83 7.40
N HIS A 210 -19.23 -28.24 6.12
CA HIS A 210 -20.50 -28.77 5.64
C HIS A 210 -20.52 -30.28 5.50
N ASP A 211 -19.38 -30.98 5.70
CA ASP A 211 -19.27 -32.45 5.62
C ASP A 211 -19.08 -33.11 7.02
N GLY A 212 -19.65 -32.52 8.08
CA GLY A 212 -19.59 -33.07 9.44
C GLY A 212 -20.98 -33.14 10.09
#